data_dd14023b9229cd2719617c61004e9e09
#
_entry.id   dd14023b9229cd2719617c61004e9e09
#
_cell.length_a   1.000
_cell.length_b   1.000
_cell.length_c   1.000
_cell.angle_alpha   90.00
_cell.angle_beta   90.00
_cell.angle_gamma   90.00
#
_symmetry.space_group_name_H-M   'P 1'
#
loop_
_entity.id
_entity.type
_entity.pdbx_description
1 polymer ?
#
loop_
_entity_poly.entity_id
_entity_poly.type
_entity_poly.pdbx_seq_one_letter_code
_entity_poly.pdbx_strand_id
1 'polypeptide(L)' 'MTMETAMLSPDRVPDLAPLTAAAADYDIVRRAIAHIRGHWRAQPEIEQIAEAASVTPAELHHLFRRWAGLTPKAFLQALT' A
#
# COMPACT_ATOMS: atom_id res chain seq x y z
N MET A 1 0.93 39.30 -2.51
CA MET A 1 1.18 38.53 -1.36
C MET A 1 0.12 37.54 -1.11
N THR A 2 -1.04 37.95 -1.06
CA THR A 2 -2.10 36.97 -0.86
C THR A 2 -2.27 36.07 -2.04
N MET A 3 -1.68 36.44 -3.13
CA MET A 3 -1.79 35.59 -4.31
C MET A 3 -1.25 34.22 -4.08
N GLU A 4 -0.14 34.14 -3.42
CA GLU A 4 0.44 32.83 -3.17
C GLU A 4 -0.51 31.98 -2.38
N THR A 5 -1.15 32.58 -1.42
CA THR A 5 -2.12 31.85 -0.63
C THR A 5 -3.24 31.34 -1.52
N ALA A 6 -3.64 32.15 -2.46
CA ALA A 6 -4.69 31.72 -3.38
C ALA A 6 -4.25 30.53 -4.20
N MET A 7 -2.97 30.47 -4.51
CA MET A 7 -2.47 29.33 -5.25
C MET A 7 -2.56 28.05 -4.47
N LEU A 8 -2.47 28.15 -3.18
CA LEU A 8 -2.63 27.00 -2.33
C LEU A 8 -4.08 26.71 -2.03
N SER A 9 -4.96 27.34 -2.77
CA SER A 9 -6.38 27.24 -2.50
C SER A 9 -6.89 25.81 -2.60
N PRO A 10 -8.01 25.55 -1.98
CA PRO A 10 -8.59 24.21 -1.94
C PRO A 10 -9.03 23.68 -3.27
N ASP A 11 -9.13 24.51 -4.29
CA ASP A 11 -9.57 23.99 -5.57
C ASP A 11 -8.58 22.99 -6.14
N ARG A 12 -7.40 22.89 -5.56
CA ARG A 12 -6.46 21.88 -5.98
C ARG A 12 -6.71 20.54 -5.34
N VAL A 13 -7.50 20.52 -4.29
CA VAL A 13 -7.76 19.27 -3.58
C VAL A 13 -8.32 18.19 -4.49
N PRO A 14 -9.29 18.48 -5.36
CA PRO A 14 -9.81 17.44 -6.24
C PRO A 14 -8.73 16.85 -7.14
N ASP A 15 -7.78 17.66 -7.56
CA ASP A 15 -6.71 17.16 -8.42
C ASP A 15 -5.79 16.23 -7.67
N LEU A 16 -5.70 16.39 -6.37
CA LEU A 16 -4.82 15.57 -5.57
C LEU A 16 -5.48 14.27 -5.12
N ALA A 17 -6.78 14.15 -5.31
CA ALA A 17 -7.50 12.96 -4.84
C ALA A 17 -6.91 11.66 -5.41
N PRO A 18 -6.62 11.56 -6.71
CA PRO A 18 -6.01 10.34 -7.23
C PRO A 18 -4.64 10.06 -6.63
N LEU A 19 -3.86 11.10 -6.39
CA LEU A 19 -2.55 10.92 -5.77
C LEU A 19 -2.67 10.46 -4.34
N THR A 20 -3.67 10.97 -3.63
CA THR A 20 -3.91 10.56 -2.27
C THR A 20 -4.30 9.08 -2.21
N ALA A 21 -5.15 8.64 -3.13
CA ALA A 21 -5.56 7.25 -3.18
C ALA A 21 -4.37 6.36 -3.50
N ALA A 22 -3.54 6.77 -4.45
CA ALA A 22 -2.36 5.99 -4.81
C ALA A 22 -1.39 5.92 -3.64
N ALA A 23 -1.23 7.00 -2.90
CA ALA A 23 -0.34 7.02 -1.75
C ALA A 23 -0.86 6.07 -0.67
N ALA A 24 -2.17 6.02 -0.47
CA ALA A 24 -2.76 5.11 0.51
C ALA A 24 -2.55 3.67 0.10
N ASP A 25 -2.75 3.37 -1.18
CA ASP A 25 -2.53 2.02 -1.70
C ASP A 25 -1.07 1.60 -1.53
N TYR A 26 -0.17 2.49 -1.86
CA TYR A 26 1.25 2.22 -1.72
C TYR A 26 1.63 1.97 -0.26
N ASP A 27 1.03 2.72 0.64
CA ASP A 27 1.31 2.54 2.06
C ASP A 27 0.86 1.17 2.54
N ILE A 28 -0.29 0.69 2.04
CA ILE A 28 -0.77 -0.64 2.37
C ILE A 28 0.23 -1.69 1.90
N VAL A 29 0.71 -1.58 0.67
CA VAL A 29 1.69 -2.52 0.12
C VAL A 29 2.98 -2.45 0.93
N ARG A 30 3.42 -1.26 1.29
CA ARG A 30 4.63 -1.08 2.07
C ARG A 30 4.52 -1.75 3.43
N ARG A 31 3.36 -1.63 4.08
CA ARG A 31 3.14 -2.30 5.36
C ARG A 31 3.14 -3.81 5.22
N ALA A 32 2.55 -4.31 4.14
CA ALA A 32 2.55 -5.74 3.88
C ALA A 32 3.97 -6.25 3.67
N ILE A 33 4.76 -5.53 2.89
CA ILE A 33 6.15 -5.91 2.65
C ILE A 33 6.94 -5.91 3.96
N ALA A 34 6.74 -4.89 4.78
CA ALA A 34 7.44 -4.80 6.06
C ALA A 34 7.09 -5.98 6.96
N HIS A 35 5.82 -6.37 6.98
CA HIS A 35 5.39 -7.51 7.77
C HIS A 35 6.03 -8.80 7.27
N ILE A 36 6.03 -9.00 5.96
CA ILE A 36 6.60 -10.20 5.37
C ILE A 36 8.11 -10.27 5.68
N ARG A 37 8.79 -9.16 5.52
CA ARG A 37 10.25 -9.14 5.74
C ARG A 37 10.59 -9.38 7.21
N GLY A 38 9.72 -8.99 8.11
CA GLY A 38 9.96 -9.23 9.53
C GLY A 38 9.54 -10.61 10.00
N HIS A 39 8.71 -11.33 9.24
CA HIS A 39 8.13 -12.58 9.71
C HIS A 39 8.22 -13.71 8.70
N TRP A 40 9.02 -13.56 7.65
CA TRP A 40 9.02 -14.54 6.56
C TRP A 40 9.39 -15.95 7.05
N ARG A 41 10.18 -16.07 8.08
CA ARG A 41 10.58 -17.39 8.58
C ARG A 41 9.41 -18.11 9.23
N ALA A 42 8.43 -17.37 9.72
CA ALA A 42 7.24 -17.94 10.30
C ALA A 42 6.23 -18.34 9.23
N GLN A 43 6.49 -18.04 7.95
CA GLN A 43 5.60 -18.37 6.84
C GLN A 43 4.19 -17.84 7.09
N PRO A 44 4.03 -16.51 7.22
CA PRO A 44 2.72 -15.95 7.51
C PRO A 44 1.74 -16.21 6.38
N GLU A 45 0.48 -16.45 6.76
CA GLU A 45 -0.58 -16.62 5.79
C GLU A 45 -1.03 -15.27 5.26
N ILE A 46 -1.67 -15.29 4.07
CA ILE A 46 -2.13 -14.04 3.48
C ILE A 46 -3.08 -13.29 4.41
N GLU A 47 -3.89 -14.02 5.18
CA GLU A 47 -4.79 -13.38 6.12
C GLU A 47 -4.04 -12.60 7.18
N GLN A 48 -2.94 -13.12 7.65
CA GLN A 48 -2.13 -12.44 8.65
C GLN A 48 -1.46 -11.20 8.07
N ILE A 49 -0.99 -11.30 6.85
CA ILE A 49 -0.36 -10.18 6.17
C ILE A 49 -1.39 -9.07 5.91
N ALA A 50 -2.58 -9.47 5.46
CA ALA A 50 -3.64 -8.51 5.20
C ALA A 50 -4.07 -7.80 6.47
N GLU A 51 -4.17 -8.54 7.56
CA GLU A 51 -4.53 -7.94 8.84
C GLU A 51 -3.49 -6.92 9.28
N ALA A 52 -2.22 -7.23 9.10
CA ALA A 52 -1.15 -6.30 9.44
C ALA A 52 -1.23 -5.02 8.62
N ALA A 53 -1.75 -5.12 7.41
CA ALA A 53 -1.92 -3.96 6.53
C ALA A 53 -3.31 -3.34 6.64
N SER A 54 -4.18 -3.90 7.47
CA SER A 54 -5.53 -3.40 7.71
C SER A 54 -6.41 -3.46 6.47
N VAL A 55 -6.29 -4.51 5.70
CA VAL A 55 -7.11 -4.73 4.50
C VAL A 55 -7.56 -6.18 4.45
N THR A 56 -8.46 -6.48 3.53
CA THR A 56 -8.88 -7.86 3.31
C THR A 56 -7.83 -8.59 2.48
N PRO A 57 -7.79 -9.92 2.54
CA PRO A 57 -6.84 -10.68 1.71
C PRO A 57 -7.02 -10.42 0.22
N ALA A 58 -8.26 -10.29 -0.25
CA ALA A 58 -8.51 -10.00 -1.65
C ALA A 58 -7.97 -8.64 -2.06
N GLU A 59 -8.17 -7.66 -1.20
CA GLU A 59 -7.65 -6.31 -1.41
C GLU A 59 -6.13 -6.31 -1.46
N LEU A 60 -5.53 -6.99 -0.51
CA LEU A 60 -4.08 -7.06 -0.45
C LEU A 60 -3.52 -7.72 -1.71
N HIS A 61 -4.12 -8.82 -2.14
CA HIS A 61 -3.68 -9.52 -3.33
C HIS A 61 -3.71 -8.59 -4.55
N HIS A 62 -4.81 -7.86 -4.70
CA HIS A 62 -4.98 -6.95 -5.82
C HIS A 62 -3.96 -5.82 -5.78
N LEU A 63 -3.79 -5.19 -4.64
CA LEU A 63 -2.88 -4.06 -4.50
C LEU A 63 -1.43 -4.49 -4.65
N PHE A 64 -1.10 -5.65 -4.08
CA PHE A 64 0.26 -6.14 -4.15
C PHE A 64 0.66 -6.43 -5.60
N ARG A 65 -0.23 -7.09 -6.34
CA ARG A 65 0.05 -7.34 -7.74
C ARG A 65 0.18 -6.07 -8.54
N ARG A 66 -0.65 -5.08 -8.22
CA ARG A 66 -0.64 -3.82 -8.94
C ARG A 66 0.66 -3.05 -8.70
N TRP A 67 1.13 -3.02 -7.47
CA TRP A 67 2.27 -2.18 -7.12
C TRP A 67 3.60 -2.91 -7.08
N ALA A 68 3.59 -4.18 -6.74
CA ALA A 68 4.82 -4.96 -6.63
C ALA A 68 5.02 -5.91 -7.81
N GLY A 69 3.99 -6.12 -8.59
CA GLY A 69 4.09 -6.97 -9.76
C GLY A 69 4.00 -8.46 -9.48
N LEU A 70 3.82 -8.85 -8.22
CA LEU A 70 3.69 -10.25 -7.86
C LEU A 70 2.76 -10.37 -6.68
N THR A 71 2.38 -11.61 -6.34
CA THR A 71 1.49 -11.83 -5.22
C THR A 71 2.26 -11.79 -3.91
N PRO A 72 1.57 -11.55 -2.78
CA PRO A 72 2.25 -11.60 -1.48
C PRO A 72 2.90 -12.95 -1.23
N LYS A 73 2.25 -14.04 -1.64
CA LYS A 73 2.83 -15.36 -1.46
C LYS A 73 4.10 -15.54 -2.27
N ALA A 74 4.09 -15.06 -3.51
CA ALA A 74 5.27 -15.14 -4.35
C ALA A 74 6.42 -14.31 -3.76
N PHE A 75 6.10 -13.16 -3.20
CA PHE A 75 7.11 -12.34 -2.56
C PHE A 75 7.70 -13.05 -1.35
N LEU A 76 6.83 -13.67 -0.55
CA LEU A 76 7.29 -14.44 0.62
C LEU A 76 8.21 -15.58 0.19
N GLN A 77 7.82 -16.30 -0.84
CA GLN A 77 8.62 -17.41 -1.33
C GLN A 77 9.97 -16.97 -1.88
N ALA A 78 10.03 -15.78 -2.43
CA ALA A 78 11.28 -15.25 -2.94
C ALA A 78 12.27 -14.96 -1.81
N LEU A 79 11.79 -14.75 -0.60
CA LEU A 79 12.65 -14.51 0.54
C LEU A 79 13.17 -15.80 1.18
N THR A 80 12.53 -16.91 0.89
CA THR A 80 12.97 -18.18 1.44
C THR A 80 13.91 -18.90 0.46
#